data_6f95836c03f0d25be18a53722b5a917e
#
_entry.id   6f95836c03f0d25be18a53722b5a917e
#
_cell.length_a   1.000
_cell.length_b   1.000
_cell.length_c   1.000
_cell.angle_alpha   90.00
_cell.angle_beta   90.00
_cell.angle_gamma   90.00
#
_symmetry.space_group_name_H-M   'P 1'
#
loop_
_entity.id
_entity.type
_entity.pdbx_description
1 polymer ?
#
loop_
_entity_poly.entity_id
_entity_poly.type
_entity_poly.pdbx_seq_one_letter_code
_entity_poly.pdbx_strand_id
1 'polypeptide(L)'
;MSLIFQGQNLRMYAGDFRKDGTEQYQVRYKDKNGKRQTKRAPNDVDPMVWAKQLDEVLEQSKTLSIEERAMDEMMKRYKDLMRSHVENYRNNAKHGKQLAESTFDKNRSYIDQHIIPYFGSDNIAHITPKTILKWQDWIQSRVKTGTANSVLGVLNRAMGWFVLEEYIPVNHCAEIKNLPMHTVEQGYTPTSAEVAQLLDEAHHRNFSDDPVTQATFGDERDFETWMWHHILLRLCAETGCRISEALALEWSKVRGDTIIISQSAVNAQVGKTKTDYSNRIVPVGAALSAAFKEYRFIVGTHRKYVFLNSRGNHFRGTCVDRQVLQPAIKRAGLKSFGWNGLRRAYITHLLDKNMTERHVQKLCGHAPGSKMTRAVYDKVKEKDVLTAAHIVQFG
;
A
#
# COMPACT_ATOMS: atom_id res chain seq x y z
N MET A 1 1.45 51.61 -23.23
CA MET A 1 0.79 50.56 -24.06
C MET A 1 -0.70 50.86 -24.15
N SER A 2 -1.21 51.21 -25.30
CA SER A 2 -2.63 51.44 -25.52
C SER A 2 -3.31 50.13 -25.87
N LEU A 3 -4.51 49.89 -25.33
CA LEU A 3 -5.36 48.74 -25.69
C LEU A 3 -5.90 48.97 -27.10
N ILE A 4 -5.68 48.03 -28.01
CA ILE A 4 -6.12 48.08 -29.38
C ILE A 4 -7.31 47.15 -29.67
N PHE A 5 -7.31 45.99 -29.05
CA PHE A 5 -8.36 44.99 -29.23
C PHE A 5 -8.64 44.27 -27.92
N GLN A 6 -9.91 44.02 -27.64
CA GLN A 6 -10.35 43.17 -26.54
C GLN A 6 -11.26 42.09 -27.08
N GLY A 7 -10.74 40.86 -27.09
CA GLY A 7 -11.51 39.63 -27.37
C GLY A 7 -12.13 39.06 -26.11
N GLN A 8 -12.75 37.89 -26.22
CA GLN A 8 -13.34 37.19 -25.10
C GLN A 8 -12.27 36.66 -24.12
N ASN A 9 -11.13 36.22 -24.65
CA ASN A 9 -10.08 35.53 -23.88
C ASN A 9 -8.78 36.30 -23.78
N LEU A 10 -8.59 37.36 -24.60
CA LEU A 10 -7.36 38.09 -24.67
C LEU A 10 -7.53 39.61 -24.83
N ARG A 11 -6.48 40.34 -24.52
CA ARG A 11 -6.37 41.78 -24.80
C ARG A 11 -5.09 42.03 -25.59
N MET A 12 -5.19 42.76 -26.70
CA MET A 12 -4.04 43.17 -27.51
C MET A 12 -3.67 44.64 -27.21
N TYR A 13 -2.40 44.86 -27.08
CA TYR A 13 -1.84 46.19 -26.79
C TYR A 13 -0.79 46.53 -27.84
N ALA A 14 -0.73 47.80 -28.23
CA ALA A 14 0.45 48.35 -28.89
C ALA A 14 1.62 48.38 -27.94
N GLY A 15 2.74 47.82 -28.39
CA GLY A 15 3.99 47.79 -27.63
C GLY A 15 4.95 48.91 -28.06
N ASP A 16 6.22 48.76 -27.72
CA ASP A 16 7.28 49.67 -28.14
C ASP A 16 7.66 49.42 -29.61
N PHE A 17 8.22 50.41 -30.27
CA PHE A 17 8.73 50.26 -31.61
C PHE A 17 9.98 49.37 -31.65
N ARG A 18 10.09 48.58 -32.73
CA ARG A 18 11.28 47.77 -33.00
C ARG A 18 12.45 48.66 -33.48
N LYS A 19 13.63 48.09 -33.50
CA LYS A 19 14.84 48.79 -34.02
C LYS A 19 14.71 49.23 -35.51
N ASP A 20 13.83 48.59 -36.24
CA ASP A 20 13.51 48.92 -37.63
C ASP A 20 12.38 49.96 -37.80
N GLY A 21 11.88 50.49 -36.69
CA GLY A 21 10.82 51.51 -36.69
C GLY A 21 9.39 50.92 -36.78
N THR A 22 9.22 49.61 -36.88
CA THR A 22 7.91 49.00 -36.97
C THR A 22 7.28 48.86 -35.56
N GLU A 23 5.97 49.09 -35.46
CA GLU A 23 5.24 48.98 -34.18
C GLU A 23 5.12 47.50 -33.76
N GLN A 24 5.39 47.22 -32.53
CA GLN A 24 5.33 45.88 -31.95
C GLN A 24 4.01 45.68 -31.20
N TYR A 25 3.28 44.62 -31.52
CA TYR A 25 2.04 44.29 -30.87
C TYR A 25 2.20 43.08 -29.97
N GLN A 26 1.54 43.12 -28.80
CA GLN A 26 1.53 42.00 -27.85
C GLN A 26 0.13 41.71 -27.37
N VAL A 27 -0.14 40.41 -27.23
CA VAL A 27 -1.39 39.89 -26.68
C VAL A 27 -1.16 39.38 -25.26
N ARG A 28 -2.03 39.81 -24.35
CA ARG A 28 -2.09 39.26 -22.99
C ARG A 28 -3.34 38.45 -22.82
N TYR A 29 -3.17 37.24 -22.33
CA TYR A 29 -4.28 36.32 -22.07
C TYR A 29 -3.97 35.51 -20.81
N LYS A 30 -4.99 34.85 -20.28
CA LYS A 30 -4.78 33.82 -19.28
C LYS A 30 -4.74 32.48 -19.98
N ASP A 31 -3.71 31.69 -19.70
CA ASP A 31 -3.71 30.29 -20.16
C ASP A 31 -4.77 29.49 -19.39
N LYS A 32 -4.95 28.25 -19.80
CA LYS A 32 -5.92 27.32 -19.21
C LYS A 32 -5.70 27.06 -17.70
N ASN A 33 -4.54 27.39 -17.14
CA ASN A 33 -4.20 27.31 -15.73
C ASN A 33 -4.48 28.63 -14.98
N GLY A 34 -5.09 29.63 -15.67
CA GLY A 34 -5.33 30.95 -15.12
C GLY A 34 -4.08 31.83 -15.01
N LYS A 35 -2.90 31.33 -15.45
CA LYS A 35 -1.64 32.09 -15.44
C LYS A 35 -1.60 33.11 -16.56
N ARG A 36 -1.22 34.33 -16.23
CA ARG A 36 -1.09 35.39 -17.25
C ARG A 36 0.06 35.10 -18.20
N GLN A 37 -0.22 35.06 -19.47
CA GLN A 37 0.72 34.88 -20.57
C GLN A 37 0.76 36.14 -21.43
N THR A 38 1.91 36.37 -22.07
CA THR A 38 2.09 37.45 -23.04
C THR A 38 2.77 36.86 -24.26
N LYS A 39 2.16 37.02 -25.45
CA LYS A 39 2.77 36.66 -26.75
C LYS A 39 2.90 37.90 -27.59
N ARG A 40 3.95 37.93 -28.41
CA ARG A 40 4.19 39.00 -29.41
C ARG A 40 3.65 38.56 -30.75
N ALA A 41 3.04 39.49 -31.47
CA ALA A 41 2.58 39.19 -32.85
C ALA A 41 3.79 38.88 -33.73
N PRO A 42 3.69 37.87 -34.64
CA PRO A 42 4.69 37.62 -35.66
C PRO A 42 4.84 38.85 -36.60
N ASN A 43 5.99 38.93 -37.28
CA ASN A 43 6.32 40.08 -38.14
C ASN A 43 5.58 40.11 -39.48
N ASP A 44 5.13 38.96 -39.90
CA ASP A 44 4.62 38.65 -41.26
C ASP A 44 3.08 38.51 -41.28
N VAL A 45 2.42 38.76 -40.15
CA VAL A 45 0.96 38.58 -40.01
C VAL A 45 0.35 39.90 -39.53
N ASP A 46 -0.81 40.25 -40.05
CA ASP A 46 -1.60 41.39 -39.55
C ASP A 46 -1.93 41.14 -38.06
N PRO A 47 -1.54 42.03 -37.16
CA PRO A 47 -1.70 41.84 -35.71
C PRO A 47 -3.15 41.63 -35.26
N MET A 48 -4.12 42.27 -35.99
CA MET A 48 -5.55 42.15 -35.69
C MET A 48 -6.09 40.80 -36.11
N VAL A 49 -5.69 40.33 -37.28
CA VAL A 49 -6.09 39.02 -37.79
C VAL A 49 -5.50 37.93 -36.90
N TRP A 50 -4.23 38.07 -36.52
CA TRP A 50 -3.57 37.14 -35.63
C TRP A 50 -4.21 37.11 -34.23
N ALA A 51 -4.56 38.29 -33.66
CA ALA A 51 -5.23 38.35 -32.36
C ALA A 51 -6.61 37.69 -32.36
N LYS A 52 -7.41 37.91 -33.43
CA LYS A 52 -8.72 37.26 -33.62
C LYS A 52 -8.59 35.75 -33.73
N GLN A 53 -7.65 35.26 -34.58
CA GLN A 53 -7.38 33.84 -34.73
C GLN A 53 -6.93 33.21 -33.42
N LEU A 54 -6.07 33.90 -32.65
CA LEU A 54 -5.64 33.44 -31.33
C LEU A 54 -6.81 33.39 -30.32
N ASP A 55 -7.72 34.40 -30.38
CA ASP A 55 -8.91 34.42 -29.50
C ASP A 55 -9.86 33.26 -29.84
N GLU A 56 -10.07 32.96 -31.13
CA GLU A 56 -10.83 31.81 -31.59
C GLU A 56 -10.19 30.48 -31.19
N VAL A 57 -8.87 30.35 -31.31
CA VAL A 57 -8.13 29.16 -30.86
C VAL A 57 -8.21 28.99 -29.36
N LEU A 58 -8.15 30.08 -28.57
CA LEU A 58 -8.32 30.07 -27.13
C LEU A 58 -9.75 29.68 -26.74
N GLU A 59 -10.76 30.14 -27.48
CA GLU A 59 -12.17 29.78 -27.28
C GLU A 59 -12.42 28.32 -27.67
N GLN A 60 -11.92 27.88 -28.83
CA GLN A 60 -11.97 26.48 -29.24
C GLN A 60 -11.21 25.57 -28.28
N SER A 61 -10.08 26.01 -27.73
CA SER A 61 -9.33 25.25 -26.72
C SER A 61 -10.09 25.13 -25.39
N LYS A 62 -10.93 26.11 -25.05
CA LYS A 62 -11.87 26.03 -23.92
C LYS A 62 -13.04 25.08 -24.21
N THR A 63 -13.57 25.14 -25.42
CA THR A 63 -14.67 24.25 -25.88
C THR A 63 -14.19 22.82 -26.12
N LEU A 64 -13.00 22.63 -26.69
CA LEU A 64 -12.36 21.31 -26.84
C LEU A 64 -11.88 20.71 -25.51
N SER A 65 -11.66 21.53 -24.48
CA SER A 65 -11.32 21.05 -23.12
C SER A 65 -12.53 20.49 -22.36
N ILE A 66 -13.74 20.67 -22.90
CA ILE A 66 -15.02 20.14 -22.38
C ILE A 66 -15.55 19.06 -23.34
N GLU A 67 -14.69 18.34 -24.06
CA GLU A 67 -15.13 17.07 -24.64
C GLU A 67 -15.70 16.21 -23.52
N GLU A 68 -16.89 15.65 -23.77
CA GLU A 68 -17.55 14.72 -22.87
C GLU A 68 -16.63 13.51 -22.63
N ARG A 69 -15.87 13.56 -21.53
CA ARG A 69 -14.97 12.48 -21.14
C ARG A 69 -15.57 11.74 -19.95
N ALA A 70 -16.07 10.57 -20.24
CA ALA A 70 -16.63 9.70 -19.23
C ALA A 70 -15.56 9.22 -18.25
N MET A 71 -15.93 9.11 -16.98
CA MET A 71 -15.01 8.68 -15.91
C MET A 71 -14.40 7.31 -16.18
N ASP A 72 -15.14 6.36 -16.69
CA ASP A 72 -14.66 5.00 -17.00
C ASP A 72 -13.54 5.00 -18.04
N GLU A 73 -13.67 5.79 -19.11
CA GLU A 73 -12.61 5.97 -20.11
C GLU A 73 -11.36 6.60 -19.48
N MET A 74 -11.55 7.66 -18.71
CA MET A 74 -10.44 8.36 -18.06
C MET A 74 -9.75 7.50 -17.00
N MET A 75 -10.49 6.68 -16.28
CA MET A 75 -9.91 5.70 -15.35
C MET A 75 -9.16 4.60 -16.06
N LYS A 76 -9.54 4.22 -17.29
CA LYS A 76 -8.76 3.30 -18.12
C LYS A 76 -7.41 3.91 -18.47
N ARG A 77 -7.36 5.14 -18.95
CA ARG A 77 -6.10 5.88 -19.21
C ARG A 77 -5.23 6.01 -17.97
N TYR A 78 -5.83 6.29 -16.81
CA TYR A 78 -5.10 6.35 -15.56
C TYR A 78 -4.53 4.98 -15.13
N LYS A 79 -5.24 3.88 -15.39
CA LYS A 79 -4.71 2.52 -15.18
C LYS A 79 -3.52 2.23 -16.09
N ASP A 80 -3.54 2.66 -17.34
CA ASP A 80 -2.42 2.51 -18.28
C ASP A 80 -1.18 3.31 -17.81
N LEU A 81 -1.38 4.53 -17.33
CA LEU A 81 -0.31 5.31 -16.69
C LEU A 81 0.28 4.58 -15.47
N MET A 82 -0.56 4.07 -14.57
CA MET A 82 -0.08 3.30 -13.43
C MET A 82 0.68 2.04 -13.86
N ARG A 83 0.31 1.41 -14.97
CA ARG A 83 1.00 0.24 -15.52
C ARG A 83 2.42 0.61 -15.99
N SER A 84 2.60 1.74 -16.64
CA SER A 84 3.94 2.23 -17.00
C SER A 84 4.82 2.49 -15.78
N HIS A 85 4.23 2.97 -14.67
CA HIS A 85 4.96 3.13 -13.41
C HIS A 85 5.39 1.78 -12.79
N VAL A 86 4.62 0.70 -13.00
CA VAL A 86 5.01 -0.66 -12.60
C VAL A 86 6.18 -1.16 -13.42
N GLU A 87 6.19 -0.91 -14.71
CA GLU A 87 7.31 -1.27 -15.59
C GLU A 87 8.58 -0.51 -15.20
N ASN A 88 8.47 0.79 -14.90
CA ASN A 88 9.58 1.57 -14.36
C ASN A 88 10.15 0.96 -13.06
N TYR A 89 9.29 0.49 -12.16
CA TYR A 89 9.71 -0.18 -10.93
C TYR A 89 10.43 -1.50 -11.22
N ARG A 90 9.89 -2.34 -12.13
CA ARG A 90 10.48 -3.63 -12.51
C ARG A 90 11.85 -3.48 -13.14
N ASN A 91 12.02 -2.45 -13.98
CA ASN A 91 13.25 -2.17 -14.72
C ASN A 91 14.26 -1.34 -13.90
N ASN A 92 13.97 -1.02 -12.63
CA ASN A 92 14.78 -0.12 -11.79
C ASN A 92 15.11 1.21 -12.51
N ALA A 93 14.14 1.78 -13.22
CA ALA A 93 14.31 3.02 -13.96
C ALA A 93 14.87 4.13 -13.07
N LYS A 94 15.91 4.84 -13.54
CA LYS A 94 16.53 5.95 -12.80
C LYS A 94 15.61 7.17 -12.71
N HIS A 95 14.69 7.30 -13.65
CA HIS A 95 13.76 8.43 -13.77
C HIS A 95 12.32 7.93 -13.87
N GLY A 96 11.36 8.78 -13.49
CA GLY A 96 9.95 8.48 -13.52
C GLY A 96 9.40 7.87 -12.22
N LYS A 97 8.09 7.93 -12.07
CA LYS A 97 7.41 7.33 -10.92
C LYS A 97 7.49 5.81 -10.99
N GLN A 98 7.68 5.21 -9.83
CA GLN A 98 7.71 3.76 -9.66
C GLN A 98 6.53 3.32 -8.82
N LEU A 99 5.91 2.20 -9.19
CA LEU A 99 4.78 1.61 -8.47
C LEU A 99 4.97 0.10 -8.33
N ALA A 100 4.83 -0.42 -7.12
CA ALA A 100 4.85 -1.87 -6.91
C ALA A 100 3.60 -2.52 -7.51
N GLU A 101 3.74 -3.71 -8.10
CA GLU A 101 2.64 -4.48 -8.71
C GLU A 101 1.45 -4.65 -7.76
N SER A 102 1.70 -5.01 -6.51
CA SER A 102 0.64 -5.17 -5.50
C SER A 102 -0.13 -3.87 -5.21
N THR A 103 0.54 -2.72 -5.35
CA THR A 103 -0.12 -1.41 -5.21
C THR A 103 -0.97 -1.10 -6.45
N PHE A 104 -0.48 -1.45 -7.63
CA PHE A 104 -1.26 -1.34 -8.87
C PHE A 104 -2.51 -2.20 -8.80
N ASP A 105 -2.39 -3.49 -8.46
CA ASP A 105 -3.53 -4.41 -8.36
C ASP A 105 -4.58 -3.92 -7.37
N LYS A 106 -4.14 -3.41 -6.23
CA LYS A 106 -5.03 -2.82 -5.23
C LYS A 106 -5.76 -1.58 -5.77
N ASN A 107 -5.02 -0.64 -6.38
CA ASN A 107 -5.61 0.57 -6.94
C ASN A 107 -6.57 0.24 -8.09
N ARG A 108 -6.21 -0.71 -8.97
CA ARG A 108 -7.07 -1.22 -10.03
C ARG A 108 -8.38 -1.77 -9.46
N SER A 109 -8.28 -2.64 -8.44
CA SER A 109 -9.47 -3.19 -7.78
C SER A 109 -10.36 -2.08 -7.20
N TYR A 110 -9.78 -1.06 -6.60
CA TYR A 110 -10.54 0.08 -6.08
C TYR A 110 -11.24 0.88 -7.18
N ILE A 111 -10.59 1.09 -8.31
CA ILE A 111 -11.18 1.76 -9.48
C ILE A 111 -12.35 0.94 -10.01
N ASP A 112 -12.12 -0.36 -10.27
CA ASP A 112 -13.08 -1.24 -10.93
C ASP A 112 -14.29 -1.57 -10.04
N GLN A 113 -14.11 -1.65 -8.72
CA GLN A 113 -15.18 -2.05 -7.79
C GLN A 113 -15.89 -0.88 -7.11
N HIS A 114 -15.28 0.31 -7.04
CA HIS A 114 -15.82 1.39 -6.21
C HIS A 114 -15.90 2.76 -6.88
N ILE A 115 -15.09 3.04 -7.91
CA ILE A 115 -15.13 4.32 -8.62
C ILE A 115 -15.98 4.21 -9.87
N ILE A 116 -15.64 3.30 -10.80
CA ILE A 116 -16.40 3.10 -12.03
C ILE A 116 -17.87 2.74 -11.78
N PRO A 117 -18.25 1.86 -10.83
CA PRO A 117 -19.66 1.54 -10.60
C PRO A 117 -20.54 2.71 -10.15
N TYR A 118 -19.94 3.79 -9.65
CA TYR A 118 -20.69 4.98 -9.24
C TYR A 118 -20.63 6.09 -10.29
N PHE A 119 -19.44 6.41 -10.79
CA PHE A 119 -19.23 7.56 -11.68
C PHE A 119 -19.27 7.19 -13.18
N GLY A 120 -19.10 5.93 -13.53
CA GLY A 120 -18.90 5.36 -14.86
C GLY A 120 -19.07 6.28 -16.06
N SER A 121 -20.30 6.60 -16.40
CA SER A 121 -20.66 7.45 -17.54
C SER A 121 -20.64 8.95 -17.23
N ASP A 122 -20.40 9.36 -15.97
CA ASP A 122 -20.37 10.77 -15.62
C ASP A 122 -19.19 11.47 -16.30
N ASN A 123 -19.46 12.65 -16.85
CA ASN A 123 -18.38 13.50 -17.38
C ASN A 123 -17.50 14.00 -16.23
N ILE A 124 -16.18 13.76 -16.33
CA ILE A 124 -15.21 14.16 -15.30
C ILE A 124 -15.22 15.66 -15.01
N ALA A 125 -15.58 16.49 -15.98
CA ALA A 125 -15.69 17.94 -15.82
C ALA A 125 -16.90 18.37 -14.95
N HIS A 126 -17.89 17.51 -14.80
CA HIS A 126 -19.10 17.76 -14.01
C HIS A 126 -19.04 17.16 -12.60
N ILE A 127 -17.93 16.52 -12.24
CA ILE A 127 -17.75 15.98 -10.90
C ILE A 127 -17.43 17.11 -9.92
N THR A 128 -18.42 17.45 -9.13
CA THR A 128 -18.37 18.52 -8.13
C THR A 128 -18.03 17.98 -6.74
N PRO A 129 -17.62 18.82 -5.77
CA PRO A 129 -17.48 18.41 -4.38
C PRO A 129 -18.74 17.74 -3.81
N LYS A 130 -19.92 18.23 -4.17
CA LYS A 130 -21.20 17.66 -3.74
C LYS A 130 -21.41 16.23 -4.28
N THR A 131 -21.01 15.97 -5.52
CA THR A 131 -21.09 14.63 -6.12
C THR A 131 -20.13 13.67 -5.42
N ILE A 132 -18.92 14.13 -5.08
CA ILE A 132 -17.92 13.33 -4.36
C ILE A 132 -18.37 13.01 -2.94
N LEU A 133 -18.99 13.95 -2.24
CA LEU A 133 -19.56 13.71 -0.90
C LEU A 133 -20.67 12.65 -0.95
N LYS A 134 -21.59 12.72 -1.92
CA LYS A 134 -22.61 11.69 -2.13
C LYS A 134 -22.00 10.31 -2.42
N TRP A 135 -20.93 10.27 -3.22
CA TRP A 135 -20.20 9.03 -3.46
C TRP A 135 -19.50 8.54 -2.18
N GLN A 136 -18.99 9.45 -1.34
CA GLN A 136 -18.38 9.10 -0.07
C GLN A 136 -19.38 8.43 0.89
N ASP A 137 -20.62 8.91 0.95
CA ASP A 137 -21.70 8.28 1.69
C ASP A 137 -22.05 6.89 1.10
N TRP A 138 -22.14 6.81 -0.22
CA TRP A 138 -22.43 5.57 -0.94
C TRP A 138 -21.37 4.49 -0.68
N ILE A 139 -20.08 4.84 -0.71
CA ILE A 139 -19.00 3.87 -0.49
C ILE A 139 -18.90 3.47 0.99
N GLN A 140 -19.17 4.39 1.92
CA GLN A 140 -19.15 4.12 3.35
C GLN A 140 -20.17 3.04 3.75
N SER A 141 -21.31 2.97 3.06
CA SER A 141 -22.31 1.92 3.29
C SER A 141 -21.89 0.52 2.81
N ARG A 142 -20.82 0.41 2.01
CA ARG A 142 -20.38 -0.84 1.34
C ARG A 142 -19.07 -1.39 1.86
N VAL A 143 -18.18 -0.52 2.38
CA VAL A 143 -16.85 -0.92 2.83
C VAL A 143 -16.49 -0.26 4.15
N LYS A 144 -15.50 -0.81 4.84
CA LYS A 144 -14.97 -0.21 6.09
C LYS A 144 -14.38 1.18 5.80
N THR A 145 -14.52 2.10 6.76
CA THR A 145 -14.05 3.49 6.68
C THR A 145 -12.60 3.62 6.16
N GLY A 146 -11.68 2.78 6.65
CA GLY A 146 -10.29 2.80 6.17
C GLY A 146 -10.13 2.43 4.69
N THR A 147 -11.00 1.55 4.18
CA THR A 147 -11.07 1.21 2.75
C THR A 147 -11.65 2.38 1.97
N ALA A 148 -12.77 2.97 2.41
CA ALA A 148 -13.38 4.13 1.78
C ALA A 148 -12.37 5.29 1.63
N ASN A 149 -11.63 5.62 2.70
CA ASN A 149 -10.57 6.62 2.67
C ASN A 149 -9.42 6.26 1.70
N SER A 150 -9.09 4.97 1.59
CA SER A 150 -8.08 4.51 0.63
C SER A 150 -8.56 4.68 -0.81
N VAL A 151 -9.83 4.41 -1.09
CA VAL A 151 -10.43 4.59 -2.42
C VAL A 151 -10.53 6.09 -2.78
N LEU A 152 -10.94 6.95 -1.83
CA LEU A 152 -10.90 8.42 -2.00
C LEU A 152 -9.48 8.89 -2.36
N GLY A 153 -8.45 8.33 -1.71
CA GLY A 153 -7.06 8.61 -2.05
C GLY A 153 -6.67 8.19 -3.48
N VAL A 154 -7.26 7.13 -4.02
CA VAL A 154 -7.07 6.75 -5.44
C VAL A 154 -7.77 7.72 -6.37
N LEU A 155 -9.02 8.06 -6.09
CA LEU A 155 -9.78 9.05 -6.87
C LEU A 155 -9.07 10.41 -6.88
N ASN A 156 -8.62 10.88 -5.71
CA ASN A 156 -7.89 12.15 -5.60
C ASN A 156 -6.60 12.16 -6.46
N ARG A 157 -5.84 11.06 -6.48
CA ARG A 157 -4.65 10.97 -7.34
C ARG A 157 -4.99 10.94 -8.83
N ALA A 158 -6.07 10.25 -9.21
CA ALA A 158 -6.53 10.23 -10.60
C ALA A 158 -6.99 11.62 -11.05
N MET A 159 -7.83 12.29 -10.25
CA MET A 159 -8.29 13.65 -10.53
C MET A 159 -7.12 14.64 -10.57
N GLY A 160 -6.12 14.48 -9.71
CA GLY A 160 -4.88 15.26 -9.75
C GLY A 160 -4.08 15.04 -11.04
N TRP A 161 -4.06 13.83 -11.57
CA TRP A 161 -3.46 13.55 -12.87
C TRP A 161 -4.30 14.14 -14.01
N PHE A 162 -5.64 14.11 -13.92
CA PHE A 162 -6.50 14.75 -14.92
C PHE A 162 -6.26 16.27 -15.00
N VAL A 163 -5.97 16.93 -13.87
CA VAL A 163 -5.58 18.35 -13.85
C VAL A 163 -4.19 18.55 -14.48
N LEU A 164 -3.24 17.66 -14.19
CA LEU A 164 -1.88 17.75 -14.75
C LEU A 164 -1.87 17.60 -16.27
N GLU A 165 -2.69 16.70 -16.81
CA GLU A 165 -2.90 16.49 -18.26
C GLU A 165 -3.92 17.46 -18.86
N GLU A 166 -4.39 18.44 -18.07
CA GLU A 166 -5.29 19.50 -18.50
C GLU A 166 -6.67 19.03 -19.01
N TYR A 167 -7.09 17.84 -18.56
CA TYR A 167 -8.44 17.32 -18.86
C TYR A 167 -9.54 18.02 -18.05
N ILE A 168 -9.22 18.50 -16.86
CA ILE A 168 -10.09 19.31 -16.00
C ILE A 168 -9.29 20.46 -15.36
N PRO A 169 -9.95 21.59 -15.06
CA PRO A 169 -9.24 22.74 -14.49
C PRO A 169 -8.90 22.61 -13.00
N VAL A 170 -9.67 21.82 -12.24
CA VAL A 170 -9.57 21.73 -10.77
C VAL A 170 -9.81 20.31 -10.29
N ASN A 171 -9.02 19.90 -9.30
CA ASN A 171 -9.25 18.65 -8.58
C ASN A 171 -10.16 18.88 -7.38
N HIS A 172 -11.44 18.63 -7.53
CA HIS A 172 -12.43 18.77 -6.47
C HIS A 172 -12.29 17.73 -5.33
N CYS A 173 -11.49 16.66 -5.52
CA CYS A 173 -11.21 15.72 -4.44
C CYS A 173 -10.20 16.26 -3.41
N ALA A 174 -9.41 17.27 -3.76
CA ALA A 174 -8.32 17.75 -2.92
C ALA A 174 -8.82 18.33 -1.58
N GLU A 175 -10.03 18.91 -1.58
CA GLU A 175 -10.64 19.54 -0.40
C GLU A 175 -11.52 18.57 0.41
N ILE A 176 -11.79 17.38 -0.13
CA ILE A 176 -12.65 16.38 0.53
C ILE A 176 -11.87 15.72 1.67
N LYS A 177 -12.38 15.88 2.87
CA LYS A 177 -11.78 15.27 4.06
C LYS A 177 -12.02 13.77 4.09
N ASN A 178 -11.04 13.05 4.61
CA ASN A 178 -11.22 11.65 4.95
C ASN A 178 -12.33 11.48 6.00
N LEU A 179 -13.07 10.40 5.88
CA LEU A 179 -14.03 9.99 6.91
C LEU A 179 -13.29 9.77 8.23
N PRO A 180 -13.87 10.20 9.36
CA PRO A 180 -13.25 10.01 10.67
C PRO A 180 -13.06 8.52 10.94
N MET A 181 -11.83 8.16 11.26
CA MET A 181 -11.50 6.80 11.69
C MET A 181 -11.79 6.71 13.19
N HIS A 182 -12.87 6.05 13.55
CA HIS A 182 -12.98 5.56 14.92
C HIS A 182 -11.80 4.62 15.15
N THR A 183 -11.20 4.68 16.33
CA THR A 183 -10.11 3.78 16.74
C THR A 183 -10.58 2.36 16.46
N VAL A 184 -10.12 1.78 15.34
CA VAL A 184 -10.41 0.37 15.06
C VAL A 184 -9.74 -0.38 16.18
N GLU A 185 -10.51 -1.10 17.00
CA GLU A 185 -9.94 -2.04 17.94
C GLU A 185 -8.91 -2.87 17.17
N GLN A 186 -7.65 -2.75 17.57
CA GLN A 186 -6.62 -3.57 16.98
C GLN A 186 -7.08 -5.01 17.17
N GLY A 187 -7.10 -5.78 16.07
CA GLY A 187 -7.50 -7.18 16.17
C GLY A 187 -6.82 -7.88 17.33
N TYR A 188 -7.44 -8.91 17.87
CA TYR A 188 -6.97 -9.60 19.04
C TYR A 188 -5.46 -9.91 19.00
N THR A 189 -4.78 -9.63 20.10
CA THR A 189 -3.35 -9.96 20.29
C THR A 189 -3.28 -11.07 21.32
N PRO A 190 -2.83 -12.28 20.96
CA PRO A 190 -2.72 -13.38 21.90
C PRO A 190 -1.66 -13.07 22.97
N THR A 191 -1.88 -13.54 24.16
CA THR A 191 -0.92 -13.50 25.28
C THR A 191 0.24 -14.46 25.03
N SER A 192 1.34 -14.31 25.78
CA SER A 192 2.46 -15.24 25.69
C SER A 192 2.06 -16.69 26.04
N ALA A 193 1.13 -16.89 26.99
CA ALA A 193 0.59 -18.21 27.32
C ALA A 193 -0.20 -18.82 26.16
N GLU A 194 -1.05 -18.03 25.51
CA GLU A 194 -1.82 -18.49 24.33
C GLU A 194 -0.93 -18.79 23.13
N VAL A 195 0.15 -18.03 22.93
CA VAL A 195 1.17 -18.33 21.90
C VAL A 195 1.87 -19.64 22.23
N ALA A 196 2.25 -19.88 23.48
CA ALA A 196 2.86 -21.14 23.91
C ALA A 196 1.89 -22.31 23.68
N GLN A 197 0.62 -22.19 24.06
CA GLN A 197 -0.43 -23.19 23.83
C GLN A 197 -0.63 -23.48 22.33
N LEU A 198 -0.60 -22.44 21.48
CA LEU A 198 -0.68 -22.61 20.00
C LEU A 198 0.51 -23.39 19.45
N LEU A 199 1.74 -23.11 19.93
CA LEU A 199 2.95 -23.78 19.47
C LEU A 199 3.05 -25.21 19.98
N ASP A 200 2.55 -25.47 21.21
CA ASP A 200 2.45 -26.79 21.79
C ASP A 200 1.48 -27.66 21.00
N GLU A 201 0.27 -27.17 20.73
CA GLU A 201 -0.71 -27.85 19.88
C GLU A 201 -0.15 -28.15 18.49
N ALA A 202 0.59 -27.22 17.89
CA ALA A 202 1.23 -27.42 16.59
C ALA A 202 2.36 -28.46 16.63
N HIS A 203 3.00 -28.66 17.79
CA HIS A 203 4.08 -29.63 17.99
C HIS A 203 3.55 -31.04 18.27
N HIS A 204 2.54 -31.14 19.11
CA HIS A 204 2.00 -32.42 19.59
C HIS A 204 0.95 -33.07 18.69
N ARG A 205 0.79 -32.57 17.45
CA ARG A 205 -0.19 -33.11 16.54
C ARG A 205 0.07 -34.58 16.23
N ASN A 206 -0.71 -35.46 16.84
CA ASN A 206 -0.81 -36.86 16.44
C ASN A 206 -1.61 -36.94 15.14
N PHE A 207 -0.96 -37.39 14.07
CA PHE A 207 -1.59 -37.57 12.76
C PHE A 207 -2.78 -38.55 12.78
N SER A 208 -2.85 -39.41 13.79
CA SER A 208 -3.87 -40.47 13.92
C SER A 208 -5.26 -39.98 14.31
N ASP A 209 -5.41 -38.79 14.90
CA ASP A 209 -6.63 -38.42 15.61
C ASP A 209 -7.50 -37.36 14.93
N ASP A 210 -7.08 -36.81 13.78
CA ASP A 210 -7.88 -35.82 13.03
C ASP A 210 -8.50 -36.48 11.77
N PRO A 211 -9.81 -36.73 11.75
CA PRO A 211 -10.50 -37.39 10.62
C PRO A 211 -10.41 -36.63 9.31
N VAL A 212 -10.25 -35.28 9.37
CA VAL A 212 -10.11 -34.41 8.18
C VAL A 212 -8.72 -34.57 7.58
N THR A 213 -7.71 -34.80 8.42
CA THR A 213 -6.33 -35.01 7.97
C THR A 213 -6.14 -36.41 7.44
N GLN A 214 -6.76 -37.45 8.06
CA GLN A 214 -6.75 -38.82 7.54
C GLN A 214 -7.38 -38.96 6.16
N ALA A 215 -8.43 -38.16 5.89
CA ALA A 215 -9.13 -38.18 4.58
C ALA A 215 -8.37 -37.45 3.46
N THR A 216 -7.43 -36.54 3.82
CA THR A 216 -6.81 -35.65 2.84
C THR A 216 -5.36 -36.01 2.52
N PHE A 217 -4.61 -36.64 3.41
CA PHE A 217 -3.15 -36.81 3.32
C PHE A 217 -2.70 -38.14 3.96
N GLY A 218 -2.68 -39.22 3.25
CA GLY A 218 -2.03 -40.47 3.71
C GLY A 218 -0.52 -40.45 3.41
N ASP A 219 0.33 -40.84 4.39
CA ASP A 219 1.77 -41.13 4.32
C ASP A 219 2.80 -40.00 4.57
N GLU A 220 4.01 -40.20 4.07
CA GLU A 220 5.21 -39.33 4.30
C GLU A 220 5.00 -37.85 3.94
N ARG A 221 4.10 -37.56 3.01
CA ARG A 221 3.71 -36.19 2.66
C ARG A 221 3.05 -35.46 3.82
N ASP A 222 2.46 -36.16 4.75
CA ASP A 222 1.82 -35.60 5.94
C ASP A 222 2.84 -35.08 6.93
N PHE A 223 3.95 -35.81 7.12
CA PHE A 223 5.01 -35.38 8.01
C PHE A 223 5.72 -34.13 7.48
N GLU A 224 6.02 -34.06 6.18
CA GLU A 224 6.58 -32.83 5.56
C GLU A 224 5.60 -31.67 5.75
N THR A 225 4.29 -31.90 5.52
CA THR A 225 3.26 -30.86 5.65
C THR A 225 3.14 -30.37 7.08
N TRP A 226 3.11 -31.26 8.04
CA TRP A 226 3.08 -30.90 9.46
C TRP A 226 4.33 -30.11 9.86
N MET A 227 5.50 -30.57 9.47
CA MET A 227 6.77 -29.93 9.84
C MET A 227 6.83 -28.49 9.35
N TRP A 228 6.47 -28.21 8.10
CA TRP A 228 6.51 -26.82 7.64
C TRP A 228 5.41 -25.95 8.25
N HIS A 229 4.24 -26.50 8.62
CA HIS A 229 3.21 -25.77 9.38
C HIS A 229 3.74 -25.36 10.75
N HIS A 230 4.33 -26.31 11.48
CA HIS A 230 4.92 -26.07 12.79
C HIS A 230 6.04 -25.01 12.71
N ILE A 231 6.97 -25.15 11.76
CA ILE A 231 8.06 -24.20 11.58
C ILE A 231 7.54 -22.80 11.21
N LEU A 232 6.54 -22.71 10.33
CA LEU A 232 5.97 -21.42 9.95
C LEU A 232 5.32 -20.68 11.12
N LEU A 233 4.56 -21.41 11.95
CA LEU A 233 3.95 -20.83 13.16
C LEU A 233 5.01 -20.38 14.14
N ARG A 234 5.99 -21.25 14.45
CA ARG A 234 7.10 -20.96 15.35
C ARG A 234 7.95 -19.80 14.85
N LEU A 235 8.29 -19.78 13.57
CA LEU A 235 9.04 -18.69 12.94
C LEU A 235 8.33 -17.35 13.13
N CYS A 236 7.04 -17.26 12.82
CA CYS A 236 6.28 -16.03 12.96
C CYS A 236 6.12 -15.61 14.44
N ALA A 237 5.95 -16.56 15.34
CA ALA A 237 5.79 -16.29 16.77
C ALA A 237 7.10 -15.85 17.44
N GLU A 238 8.21 -16.53 17.14
CA GLU A 238 9.52 -16.32 17.81
C GLU A 238 10.36 -15.19 17.19
N THR A 239 10.02 -14.73 15.96
CA THR A 239 10.79 -13.68 15.28
C THR A 239 9.97 -12.43 14.98
N GLY A 240 8.65 -12.51 15.14
CA GLY A 240 7.75 -11.43 14.79
C GLY A 240 7.81 -11.02 13.31
N CYS A 241 8.35 -11.85 12.41
CA CYS A 241 8.39 -11.54 10.98
C CYS A 241 6.98 -11.48 10.39
N ARG A 242 6.82 -10.72 9.29
CA ARG A 242 5.57 -10.72 8.56
C ARG A 242 5.40 -12.05 7.82
N ILE A 243 4.16 -12.53 7.68
CA ILE A 243 3.91 -13.77 6.92
C ILE A 243 4.51 -13.73 5.51
N SER A 244 4.47 -12.58 4.83
CA SER A 244 5.08 -12.42 3.51
C SER A 244 6.61 -12.51 3.53
N GLU A 245 7.26 -12.12 4.62
CA GLU A 245 8.71 -12.24 4.84
C GLU A 245 9.06 -13.72 5.12
N ALA A 246 8.28 -14.39 5.98
CA ALA A 246 8.44 -15.80 6.27
C ALA A 246 8.34 -16.66 5.00
N LEU A 247 7.30 -16.45 4.19
CA LEU A 247 7.08 -17.22 2.94
C LEU A 247 8.14 -16.96 1.86
N ALA A 248 8.95 -15.90 1.98
CA ALA A 248 10.06 -15.62 1.08
C ALA A 248 11.42 -16.05 1.65
N LEU A 249 11.47 -16.75 2.79
CA LEU A 249 12.71 -17.14 3.44
C LEU A 249 13.47 -18.16 2.59
N GLU A 250 14.72 -17.84 2.25
CA GLU A 250 15.63 -18.73 1.55
C GLU A 250 16.44 -19.56 2.55
N TRP A 251 16.74 -20.81 2.21
CA TRP A 251 17.63 -21.65 3.01
C TRP A 251 19.01 -21.05 3.21
N SER A 252 19.55 -20.33 2.24
CA SER A 252 20.83 -19.61 2.33
C SER A 252 20.83 -18.51 3.40
N LYS A 253 19.64 -18.10 3.85
CA LYS A 253 19.43 -17.06 4.87
C LYS A 253 19.15 -17.63 6.27
N VAL A 254 19.05 -18.95 6.41
CA VAL A 254 18.94 -19.64 7.71
C VAL A 254 20.36 -20.02 8.15
N ARG A 255 20.87 -19.40 9.21
CA ARG A 255 22.28 -19.52 9.64
C ARG A 255 22.34 -19.91 11.12
N GLY A 256 22.09 -21.20 11.42
CA GLY A 256 22.16 -21.71 12.78
C GLY A 256 21.19 -20.99 13.74
N ASP A 257 21.70 -20.05 14.50
CA ASP A 257 21.00 -19.26 15.51
C ASP A 257 20.42 -17.94 14.99
N THR A 258 20.53 -17.67 13.70
CA THR A 258 20.04 -16.44 13.08
C THR A 258 19.36 -16.68 11.74
N ILE A 259 18.43 -15.80 11.39
CA ILE A 259 17.85 -15.69 10.04
C ILE A 259 18.06 -14.29 9.48
N ILE A 260 18.21 -14.20 8.16
CA ILE A 260 18.29 -12.93 7.43
C ILE A 260 16.99 -12.72 6.67
N ILE A 261 16.24 -11.70 7.04
CA ILE A 261 15.03 -11.28 6.33
C ILE A 261 15.42 -10.19 5.35
N SER A 262 15.26 -10.45 4.05
CA SER A 262 15.65 -9.53 2.96
C SER A 262 14.66 -9.47 1.81
N GLN A 263 13.62 -10.31 1.84
CA GLN A 263 12.63 -10.44 0.78
C GLN A 263 11.22 -10.61 1.35
N SER A 264 10.23 -10.44 0.52
CA SER A 264 8.83 -10.72 0.85
C SER A 264 8.10 -11.36 -0.34
N ALA A 265 7.22 -12.32 -0.06
CA ALA A 265 6.36 -12.95 -1.05
C ALA A 265 4.93 -12.38 -0.94
N VAL A 266 4.50 -11.65 -1.96
CA VAL A 266 3.14 -11.08 -2.06
C VAL A 266 2.47 -11.69 -3.29
N ASN A 267 1.26 -12.21 -3.13
CA ASN A 267 0.55 -12.91 -4.22
C ASN A 267 1.37 -14.02 -4.89
N ALA A 268 2.16 -14.76 -4.08
CA ALA A 268 3.08 -15.80 -4.54
C ALA A 268 4.26 -15.29 -5.42
N GLN A 269 4.52 -13.99 -5.45
CA GLN A 269 5.65 -13.38 -6.13
C GLN A 269 6.65 -12.85 -5.10
N VAL A 270 7.91 -13.26 -5.22
CA VAL A 270 9.00 -12.78 -4.36
C VAL A 270 9.55 -11.47 -4.91
N GLY A 271 9.71 -10.50 -4.03
CA GLY A 271 10.28 -9.20 -4.33
C GLY A 271 11.08 -8.63 -3.16
N LYS A 272 11.66 -7.45 -3.39
CA LYS A 272 12.32 -6.71 -2.31
C LYS A 272 11.34 -6.41 -1.18
N THR A 273 11.83 -6.30 0.03
CA THR A 273 11.02 -5.84 1.16
C THR A 273 10.52 -4.41 0.94
N LYS A 274 9.41 -4.06 1.59
CA LYS A 274 8.72 -2.76 1.41
C LYS A 274 9.61 -1.55 1.74
N THR A 275 10.56 -1.71 2.64
CA THR A 275 11.47 -0.63 3.10
C THR A 275 12.84 -1.21 3.40
N ASP A 276 13.89 -0.39 3.35
CA ASP A 276 15.27 -0.79 3.70
C ASP A 276 15.38 -1.27 5.14
N TYR A 277 14.59 -0.69 6.07
CA TYR A 277 14.52 -1.14 7.46
C TYR A 277 13.99 -2.58 7.63
N SER A 278 13.33 -3.12 6.61
CA SER A 278 12.84 -4.50 6.64
C SER A 278 13.97 -5.52 6.48
N ASN A 279 15.14 -5.12 5.90
CA ASN A 279 16.31 -5.96 5.81
C ASN A 279 16.99 -6.05 7.18
N ARG A 280 17.01 -7.24 7.77
CA ARG A 280 17.51 -7.41 9.13
C ARG A 280 17.95 -8.85 9.41
N ILE A 281 18.81 -8.98 10.41
CA ILE A 281 19.17 -10.25 11.03
C ILE A 281 18.33 -10.40 12.28
N VAL A 282 17.68 -11.55 12.43
CA VAL A 282 16.86 -11.87 13.60
C VAL A 282 17.41 -13.13 14.26
N PRO A 283 17.69 -13.12 15.57
CA PRO A 283 18.07 -14.31 16.30
C PRO A 283 16.92 -15.29 16.38
N VAL A 284 17.21 -16.58 16.37
CA VAL A 284 16.24 -17.66 16.52
C VAL A 284 16.63 -18.55 17.70
N GLY A 285 15.62 -19.03 18.43
CA GLY A 285 15.83 -19.94 19.55
C GLY A 285 16.31 -21.34 19.13
N ALA A 286 16.89 -22.08 20.07
CA ALA A 286 17.41 -23.42 19.82
C ALA A 286 16.38 -24.37 19.21
N ALA A 287 15.12 -24.31 19.69
CA ALA A 287 14.03 -25.15 19.19
C ALA A 287 13.72 -24.89 17.71
N LEU A 288 13.61 -23.62 17.30
CA LEU A 288 13.39 -23.26 15.89
C LEU A 288 14.59 -23.63 15.03
N SER A 289 15.82 -23.42 15.54
CA SER A 289 17.05 -23.82 14.85
C SER A 289 17.10 -25.34 14.60
N ALA A 290 16.74 -26.15 15.62
CA ALA A 290 16.65 -27.60 15.48
C ALA A 290 15.60 -28.01 14.45
N ALA A 291 14.40 -27.43 14.52
CA ALA A 291 13.32 -27.71 13.56
C ALA A 291 13.72 -27.37 12.11
N PHE A 292 14.45 -26.26 11.89
CA PHE A 292 14.98 -25.96 10.54
C PHE A 292 15.97 -27.01 10.04
N LYS A 293 16.87 -27.51 10.90
CA LYS A 293 17.84 -28.56 10.53
C LYS A 293 17.11 -29.85 10.13
N GLU A 294 16.14 -30.29 10.93
CA GLU A 294 15.36 -31.46 10.67
C GLU A 294 14.57 -31.33 9.37
N TYR A 295 13.86 -30.22 9.19
CA TYR A 295 13.11 -29.98 7.95
C TYR A 295 14.02 -29.91 6.72
N ARG A 296 15.21 -29.32 6.87
CA ARG A 296 16.20 -29.28 5.78
C ARG A 296 16.65 -30.68 5.37
N PHE A 297 16.79 -31.59 6.34
CA PHE A 297 17.12 -32.98 6.08
C PHE A 297 16.01 -33.68 5.28
N ILE A 298 14.74 -33.44 5.63
CA ILE A 298 13.57 -34.03 4.96
C ILE A 298 13.42 -33.52 3.52
N VAL A 299 13.43 -32.20 3.31
CA VAL A 299 13.18 -31.61 1.99
C VAL A 299 14.39 -31.58 1.05
N GLY A 300 15.56 -31.95 1.54
CA GLY A 300 16.80 -31.99 0.77
C GLY A 300 17.41 -30.62 0.49
N THR A 301 18.56 -30.61 -0.18
CA THR A 301 19.36 -29.39 -0.40
C THR A 301 19.01 -28.65 -1.68
N HIS A 302 18.19 -29.23 -2.54
CA HIS A 302 17.85 -28.67 -3.87
C HIS A 302 16.86 -27.50 -3.82
N ARG A 303 16.09 -27.36 -2.74
CA ARG A 303 15.10 -26.28 -2.62
C ARG A 303 15.79 -24.95 -2.23
N LYS A 304 15.52 -23.90 -3.00
CA LYS A 304 16.01 -22.55 -2.69
C LYS A 304 15.29 -21.94 -1.49
N TYR A 305 13.97 -22.06 -1.45
CA TYR A 305 13.12 -21.46 -0.41
C TYR A 305 12.66 -22.49 0.61
N VAL A 306 12.44 -22.04 1.84
CA VAL A 306 11.99 -22.89 2.95
C VAL A 306 10.56 -23.37 2.74
N PHE A 307 9.67 -22.44 2.33
CA PHE A 307 8.23 -22.72 2.22
C PHE A 307 7.78 -22.67 0.77
N LEU A 308 7.59 -23.84 0.20
CA LEU A 308 7.04 -24.05 -1.16
C LEU A 308 5.93 -25.11 -1.11
N ASN A 309 4.92 -24.95 -1.96
CA ASN A 309 3.92 -25.98 -2.15
C ASN A 309 4.48 -27.18 -2.94
N SER A 310 3.72 -28.26 -3.06
CA SER A 310 4.12 -29.48 -3.76
C SER A 310 4.48 -29.27 -5.25
N ARG A 311 4.06 -28.13 -5.84
CA ARG A 311 4.39 -27.75 -7.23
C ARG A 311 5.61 -26.83 -7.31
N GLY A 312 6.31 -26.58 -6.20
CA GLY A 312 7.47 -25.67 -6.13
C GLY A 312 7.13 -24.18 -6.18
N ASN A 313 5.87 -23.80 -6.01
CA ASN A 313 5.43 -22.41 -6.02
C ASN A 313 5.31 -21.84 -4.60
N HIS A 314 5.45 -20.51 -4.47
CA HIS A 314 5.20 -19.82 -3.22
C HIS A 314 3.71 -19.84 -2.82
N PHE A 315 3.47 -19.93 -1.54
CA PHE A 315 2.12 -19.80 -0.98
C PHE A 315 1.63 -18.34 -1.01
N ARG A 316 0.32 -18.18 -1.09
CA ARG A 316 -0.33 -16.91 -0.78
C ARG A 316 -0.60 -16.82 0.73
N GLY A 317 -0.41 -15.65 1.33
CA GLY A 317 -0.65 -15.44 2.76
C GLY A 317 -2.06 -15.84 3.21
N THR A 318 -3.08 -15.60 2.37
CA THR A 318 -4.47 -16.01 2.63
C THR A 318 -4.65 -17.55 2.63
N CYS A 319 -3.88 -18.26 1.81
CA CYS A 319 -3.93 -19.73 1.80
C CYS A 319 -3.35 -20.30 3.10
N VAL A 320 -2.17 -19.83 3.52
CA VAL A 320 -1.55 -20.30 4.77
C VAL A 320 -2.32 -19.85 6.01
N ASP A 321 -3.02 -18.71 5.96
CA ASP A 321 -3.92 -18.33 7.03
C ASP A 321 -5.01 -19.39 7.23
N ARG A 322 -5.69 -19.75 6.15
CA ARG A 322 -6.79 -20.73 6.18
C ARG A 322 -6.31 -22.17 6.46
N GLN A 323 -5.13 -22.56 5.96
CA GLN A 323 -4.65 -23.94 6.03
C GLN A 323 -3.81 -24.21 7.29
N VAL A 324 -3.14 -23.22 7.83
CA VAL A 324 -2.19 -23.37 8.92
C VAL A 324 -2.67 -22.69 10.20
N LEU A 325 -2.82 -21.34 10.16
CA LEU A 325 -3.05 -20.57 11.37
C LEU A 325 -4.44 -20.78 11.96
N GLN A 326 -5.51 -20.63 11.16
CA GLN A 326 -6.87 -20.74 11.69
C GLN A 326 -7.21 -22.15 12.21
N PRO A 327 -6.82 -23.25 11.54
CA PRO A 327 -7.00 -24.59 12.09
C PRO A 327 -6.24 -24.80 13.40
N ALA A 328 -4.99 -24.33 13.50
CA ALA A 328 -4.20 -24.44 14.73
C ALA A 328 -4.85 -23.66 15.90
N ILE A 329 -5.30 -22.41 15.66
CA ILE A 329 -6.03 -21.60 16.65
C ILE A 329 -7.31 -22.33 17.12
N LYS A 330 -8.07 -22.90 16.18
CA LYS A 330 -9.31 -23.62 16.51
C LYS A 330 -9.03 -24.85 17.41
N ARG A 331 -8.01 -25.65 17.08
CA ARG A 331 -7.63 -26.83 17.88
C ARG A 331 -7.11 -26.43 19.26
N ALA A 332 -6.31 -25.36 19.34
CA ALA A 332 -5.86 -24.81 20.60
C ALA A 332 -6.97 -24.14 21.43
N GLY A 333 -8.21 -24.07 20.93
CA GLY A 333 -9.33 -23.45 21.65
C GLY A 333 -9.20 -21.95 21.86
N LEU A 334 -8.40 -21.26 21.02
CA LEU A 334 -8.08 -19.85 21.20
C LEU A 334 -9.03 -18.93 20.42
N LYS A 335 -9.14 -17.68 20.85
CA LYS A 335 -9.82 -16.63 20.10
C LYS A 335 -9.11 -16.38 18.79
N SER A 336 -9.86 -16.26 17.67
CA SER A 336 -9.29 -16.06 16.32
C SER A 336 -8.50 -14.77 16.20
N PHE A 337 -7.34 -14.87 15.56
CA PHE A 337 -6.46 -13.75 15.16
C PHE A 337 -5.73 -14.09 13.85
N GLY A 338 -5.22 -13.07 13.18
CA GLY A 338 -4.39 -13.26 11.98
C GLY A 338 -2.89 -13.26 12.32
N TRP A 339 -2.04 -13.56 11.33
CA TRP A 339 -0.56 -13.59 11.45
C TRP A 339 0.04 -12.34 12.12
N ASN A 340 -0.56 -11.18 11.89
CA ASN A 340 -0.14 -9.95 12.60
C ASN A 340 -0.42 -10.01 14.11
N GLY A 341 -1.30 -10.88 14.58
CA GLY A 341 -1.51 -11.16 16.00
C GLY A 341 -0.25 -11.74 16.64
N LEU A 342 0.38 -12.76 16.01
CA LEU A 342 1.64 -13.32 16.49
C LEU A 342 2.76 -12.25 16.54
N ARG A 343 2.85 -11.42 15.51
CA ARG A 343 3.83 -10.32 15.50
C ARG A 343 3.57 -9.30 16.61
N ARG A 344 2.31 -8.95 16.90
CA ARG A 344 1.98 -8.09 18.04
C ARG A 344 2.33 -8.75 19.37
N ALA A 345 2.02 -10.04 19.52
CA ALA A 345 2.39 -10.81 20.71
C ALA A 345 3.91 -10.81 20.95
N TYR A 346 4.71 -11.03 19.89
CA TYR A 346 6.16 -10.94 19.94
C TYR A 346 6.64 -9.56 20.41
N ILE A 347 6.10 -8.47 19.84
CA ILE A 347 6.43 -7.10 20.23
C ILE A 347 6.09 -6.87 21.70
N THR A 348 4.86 -7.24 22.12
CA THR A 348 4.40 -7.10 23.49
C THR A 348 5.31 -7.88 24.46
N HIS A 349 5.61 -9.15 24.13
CA HIS A 349 6.49 -9.98 24.95
C HIS A 349 7.88 -9.38 25.16
N LEU A 350 8.50 -8.84 24.10
CA LEU A 350 9.81 -8.19 24.21
C LEU A 350 9.77 -6.91 25.07
N LEU A 351 8.70 -6.13 24.93
CA LEU A 351 8.50 -4.92 25.74
C LEU A 351 8.24 -5.27 27.22
N ASP A 352 7.44 -6.30 27.50
CA ASP A 352 7.20 -6.83 28.87
C ASP A 352 8.50 -7.35 29.53
N LYS A 353 9.47 -7.79 28.71
CA LYS A 353 10.83 -8.16 29.14
C LYS A 353 11.79 -6.97 29.22
N ASN A 354 11.27 -5.74 29.21
CA ASN A 354 12.04 -4.49 29.30
C ASN A 354 13.01 -4.25 28.14
N MET A 355 12.81 -4.89 26.96
CA MET A 355 13.57 -4.53 25.78
C MET A 355 13.16 -3.12 25.31
N THR A 356 14.13 -2.29 24.95
CA THR A 356 13.86 -0.92 24.50
C THR A 356 13.08 -0.89 23.19
N GLU A 357 12.19 0.09 23.02
CA GLU A 357 11.40 0.28 21.80
C GLU A 357 12.26 0.26 20.53
N ARG A 358 13.44 0.90 20.58
CA ARG A 358 14.38 0.95 19.46
C ARG A 358 14.89 -0.44 19.05
N HIS A 359 15.22 -1.30 20.00
CA HIS A 359 15.65 -2.68 19.71
C HIS A 359 14.50 -3.51 19.13
N VAL A 360 13.30 -3.38 19.71
CA VAL A 360 12.10 -4.05 19.20
C VAL A 360 11.78 -3.61 17.75
N GLN A 361 11.87 -2.30 17.46
CA GLN A 361 11.70 -1.77 16.10
C GLN A 361 12.71 -2.40 15.13
N LYS A 362 13.98 -2.50 15.52
CA LYS A 362 15.04 -3.11 14.70
C LYS A 362 14.74 -4.58 14.43
N LEU A 363 14.40 -5.38 15.45
CA LEU A 363 14.06 -6.80 15.30
C LEU A 363 12.82 -7.02 14.42
N CYS A 364 11.82 -6.16 14.54
CA CYS A 364 10.62 -6.24 13.73
C CYS A 364 10.74 -5.61 12.33
N GLY A 365 11.80 -4.87 12.03
CA GLY A 365 11.94 -4.14 10.77
C GLY A 365 10.90 -3.03 10.64
N HIS A 366 10.73 -2.24 11.70
CA HIS A 366 9.96 -1.00 11.71
C HIS A 366 10.91 0.18 11.55
N ALA A 367 10.48 1.21 10.83
CA ALA A 367 11.20 2.48 10.78
C ALA A 367 11.26 3.10 12.19
N PRO A 368 12.33 3.84 12.52
CA PRO A 368 12.41 4.61 13.75
C PRO A 368 11.17 5.51 13.93
N GLY A 369 10.60 5.55 15.14
CA GLY A 369 9.39 6.31 15.43
C GLY A 369 8.10 5.73 14.84
N SER A 370 8.08 4.46 14.44
CA SER A 370 6.91 3.78 13.91
C SER A 370 5.73 3.85 14.88
N LYS A 371 4.63 4.45 14.44
CA LYS A 371 3.37 4.52 15.21
C LYS A 371 2.85 3.14 15.63
N MET A 372 3.15 2.09 14.88
CA MET A 372 2.70 0.73 15.22
C MET A 372 3.40 0.16 16.46
N THR A 373 4.74 0.32 16.56
CA THR A 373 5.46 -0.12 17.78
C THR A 373 5.08 0.75 18.95
N ARG A 374 4.99 2.07 18.73
CA ARG A 374 4.62 3.02 19.77
C ARG A 374 3.24 2.74 20.36
N ALA A 375 2.24 2.44 19.53
CA ALA A 375 0.90 2.09 20.00
C ALA A 375 0.86 0.81 20.87
N VAL A 376 1.76 -0.14 20.64
CA VAL A 376 1.92 -1.33 21.50
C VAL A 376 2.67 -0.96 22.78
N TYR A 377 3.74 -0.17 22.64
CA TYR A 377 4.54 0.32 23.78
C TYR A 377 3.70 1.12 24.77
N ASP A 378 2.89 2.07 24.26
CA ASP A 378 2.03 2.90 25.10
C ASP A 378 1.05 2.04 25.93
N LYS A 379 0.45 1.00 25.31
CA LYS A 379 -0.43 0.05 26.01
C LYS A 379 0.28 -0.77 27.09
N VAL A 380 1.53 -1.19 26.85
CA VAL A 380 2.34 -1.91 27.84
C VAL A 380 2.65 -0.99 29.01
N LYS A 381 3.08 0.23 28.74
CA LYS A 381 3.40 1.23 29.76
C LYS A 381 2.19 1.71 30.57
N GLU A 382 1.00 1.77 29.98
CA GLU A 382 -0.23 2.04 30.74
C GLU A 382 -0.47 1.01 31.85
N LYS A 383 -0.18 -0.27 31.62
CA LYS A 383 -0.23 -1.30 32.65
C LYS A 383 0.79 -1.06 33.77
N ASP A 384 2.01 -0.68 33.40
CA ASP A 384 3.08 -0.35 34.34
C ASP A 384 2.71 0.86 35.23
N VAL A 385 2.07 1.89 34.60
CA VAL A 385 1.59 3.08 35.35
C VAL A 385 0.54 2.70 36.39
N LEU A 386 -0.37 1.79 36.07
CA LEU A 386 -1.38 1.31 37.01
C LEU A 386 -0.77 0.52 38.20
N THR A 387 0.39 -0.10 37.97
CA THR A 387 1.14 -0.82 39.02
C THR A 387 2.13 0.05 39.78
N ALA A 388 2.46 1.25 39.26
CA ALA A 388 3.43 2.16 39.87
C ALA A 388 3.05 2.61 41.30
N ALA A 389 1.76 2.66 41.60
CA ALA A 389 1.28 2.95 42.98
C ALA A 389 1.79 1.96 44.03
N HIS A 390 2.12 0.74 43.65
CA HIS A 390 2.70 -0.29 44.55
C HIS A 390 4.23 -0.22 44.63
N ILE A 391 4.88 0.55 43.74
CA ILE A 391 6.34 0.66 43.70
C ILE A 391 6.84 1.88 44.48
N VAL A 392 6.02 2.93 44.56
CA VAL A 392 6.35 4.16 45.30
C VAL A 392 5.87 4.03 46.75
N GLN A 393 6.56 3.23 47.54
CA GLN A 393 6.51 3.31 48.99
C GLN A 393 7.79 4.00 49.45
N PHE A 394 7.68 5.30 49.77
CA PHE A 394 8.69 5.97 50.56
C PHE A 394 8.47 5.51 52.01
N GLY A 395 9.41 4.68 52.52
CA GLY A 395 9.38 4.20 53.89
C GLY A 395 9.43 5.30 54.96
#